data_de4ee6bd4313e8002a4f4c6b02af48be
#
_entry.id   de4ee6bd4313e8002a4f4c6b02af48be
#
_cell.length_a   1.000
_cell.length_b   1.000
_cell.length_c   1.000
_cell.angle_alpha   90.00
_cell.angle_beta   90.00
_cell.angle_gamma   90.00
#
_symmetry.space_group_name_H-M   'P 1'
#
loop_
_entity.id
_entity.type
_entity.pdbx_description
1 polymer ?
#
loop_
_entity_poly.entity_id
_entity_poly.type
_entity_poly.pdbx_seq_one_letter_code
_entity_poly.pdbx_strand_id
1 'polypeptide(L)'
;QLSSINFIILFFLCLKNDEIRKRIKENYINNKVFFIFFFTYISFLLIQIIPLPLKLIEIIAPNNYNLYTSIKIDKELWSLSVDPSSSYFKILNCISFFIIFLVFPSLFNRDKYLMKFLFFVSILGFCHAIFATYWMLIGNPSNFLIQKVHYLRASTGLYVNRSVFGTFLFLTAFSSLYYIVVFFLKNQIEKFKLKEQIKSKI
;
A
#
# COMPACT_ATOMS: atom_id res chain seq x y z
N GLN A 1 -10.78 -6.07 -2.16
CA GLN A 1 -11.46 -6.74 -1.02
C GLN A 1 -10.70 -7.98 -0.56
N LEU A 2 -10.39 -8.93 -1.43
CA LEU A 2 -9.60 -10.13 -1.09
C LEU A 2 -8.21 -9.78 -0.51
N SER A 3 -7.57 -8.72 -1.01
CA SER A 3 -6.25 -8.28 -0.51
C SER A 3 -6.30 -7.81 0.94
N SER A 4 -7.34 -7.05 1.34
CA SER A 4 -7.46 -6.52 2.71
C SER A 4 -7.66 -7.64 3.73
N ILE A 5 -8.45 -8.65 3.37
CA ILE A 5 -8.66 -9.84 4.22
C ILE A 5 -7.36 -10.62 4.38
N ASN A 6 -6.58 -10.79 3.31
CA ASN A 6 -5.30 -11.48 3.36
C ASN A 6 -4.30 -10.78 4.29
N PHE A 7 -4.27 -9.44 4.32
CA PHE A 7 -3.41 -8.69 5.25
C PHE A 7 -3.84 -8.86 6.71
N ILE A 8 -5.14 -8.91 6.98
CA ILE A 8 -5.65 -9.18 8.32
C ILE A 8 -5.25 -10.59 8.79
N ILE A 9 -5.40 -11.59 7.93
CA ILE A 9 -4.98 -12.97 8.22
C ILE A 9 -3.47 -13.03 8.47
N LEU A 10 -2.67 -12.38 7.62
CA LEU A 10 -1.22 -12.30 7.79
C LEU A 10 -0.84 -11.68 9.14
N PHE A 11 -1.53 -10.61 9.54
CA PHE A 11 -1.31 -9.98 10.84
C PHE A 11 -1.52 -10.95 12.02
N PHE A 12 -2.63 -11.69 12.02
CA PHE A 12 -2.89 -12.69 13.06
C PHE A 12 -1.87 -13.82 13.06
N LEU A 13 -1.40 -14.26 11.88
CA LEU A 13 -0.33 -15.25 11.78
C LEU A 13 0.99 -14.72 12.35
N CYS A 14 1.32 -13.46 12.09
CA CYS A 14 2.51 -12.80 12.64
C CYS A 14 2.45 -12.69 14.17
N LEU A 15 1.26 -12.44 14.74
CA LEU A 15 1.09 -12.36 16.20
C LEU A 15 1.31 -13.68 16.95
N LYS A 16 1.24 -14.83 16.26
CA LYS A 16 1.58 -16.14 16.83
C LYS A 16 3.08 -16.30 17.10
N ASN A 17 3.93 -15.55 16.43
CA ASN A 17 5.37 -15.59 16.63
C ASN A 17 5.78 -14.53 17.67
N ASP A 18 6.31 -14.97 18.81
CA ASP A 18 6.67 -14.10 19.94
C ASP A 18 7.73 -13.06 19.57
N GLU A 19 8.70 -13.43 18.72
CA GLU A 19 9.74 -12.50 18.27
C GLU A 19 9.16 -11.39 17.38
N ILE A 20 8.29 -11.75 16.45
CA ILE A 20 7.61 -10.77 15.57
C ILE A 20 6.68 -9.87 16.39
N ARG A 21 5.92 -10.45 17.33
CA ARG A 21 5.04 -9.70 18.23
C ARG A 21 5.79 -8.66 19.06
N LYS A 22 6.97 -9.02 19.60
CA LYS A 22 7.83 -8.08 20.33
C LYS A 22 8.27 -6.92 19.44
N ARG A 23 8.71 -7.18 18.22
CA ARG A 23 9.12 -6.16 17.24
C ARG A 23 7.97 -5.25 16.81
N ILE A 24 6.79 -5.80 16.61
CA ILE A 24 5.57 -5.02 16.34
C ILE A 24 5.31 -4.05 17.49
N LYS A 25 5.44 -4.51 18.74
CA LYS A 25 5.29 -3.65 19.92
C LYS A 25 6.35 -2.56 19.98
N GLU A 26 7.61 -2.88 19.69
CA GLU A 26 8.71 -1.91 19.61
C GLU A 26 8.46 -0.88 18.53
N ASN A 27 8.04 -1.31 17.32
CA ASN A 27 7.67 -0.42 16.22
C ASN A 27 6.52 0.53 16.63
N TYR A 28 5.50 0.01 17.30
CA TYR A 28 4.42 0.82 17.84
C TYR A 28 4.93 1.89 18.83
N ILE A 29 5.76 1.49 19.80
CA ILE A 29 6.29 2.41 20.82
C ILE A 29 7.13 3.52 20.19
N ASN A 30 7.97 3.18 19.22
CA ASN A 30 8.85 4.13 18.55
C ASN A 30 8.10 5.12 17.64
N ASN A 31 6.92 4.77 17.17
CA ASN A 31 6.14 5.57 16.21
C ASN A 31 4.80 6.04 16.79
N LYS A 32 4.69 6.26 18.09
CA LYS A 32 3.43 6.61 18.79
C LYS A 32 2.69 7.78 18.14
N VAL A 33 3.40 8.83 17.73
CA VAL A 33 2.81 10.02 17.11
C VAL A 33 2.09 9.66 15.82
N PHE A 34 2.73 8.84 14.96
CA PHE A 34 2.11 8.34 13.74
C PHE A 34 0.81 7.56 14.04
N PHE A 35 0.83 6.71 15.07
CA PHE A 35 -0.35 5.93 15.46
C PHE A 35 -1.49 6.81 15.96
N ILE A 36 -1.20 7.86 16.73
CA ILE A 36 -2.22 8.82 17.16
C ILE A 36 -2.89 9.47 15.96
N PHE A 37 -2.11 9.99 15.00
CA PHE A 37 -2.66 10.57 13.78
C PHE A 37 -3.49 9.56 12.97
N PHE A 38 -3.00 8.33 12.85
CA PHE A 38 -3.71 7.29 12.14
C PHE A 38 -5.05 6.95 12.78
N PHE A 39 -5.09 6.75 14.10
CA PHE A 39 -6.34 6.47 14.81
C PHE A 39 -7.31 7.65 14.77
N THR A 40 -6.81 8.88 14.86
CA THR A 40 -7.64 10.08 14.68
C THR A 40 -8.26 10.12 13.27
N TYR A 41 -7.48 9.80 12.24
CA TYR A 41 -7.97 9.74 10.87
C TYR A 41 -9.02 8.65 10.66
N ILE A 42 -8.81 7.44 11.19
CA ILE A 42 -9.80 6.36 11.13
C ILE A 42 -11.07 6.74 11.89
N SER A 43 -10.96 7.35 13.06
CA SER A 43 -12.12 7.83 13.81
C SER A 43 -12.92 8.86 13.02
N PHE A 44 -12.24 9.78 12.34
CA PHE A 44 -12.90 10.75 11.45
C PHE A 44 -13.64 10.05 10.29
N LEU A 45 -13.04 9.03 9.66
CA LEU A 45 -13.70 8.27 8.61
C LEU A 45 -14.91 7.49 9.12
N LEU A 46 -14.83 6.93 10.33
CA LEU A 46 -15.93 6.21 10.96
C LEU A 46 -17.12 7.13 11.25
N ILE A 47 -16.86 8.35 11.75
CA ILE A 47 -17.89 9.36 12.00
C ILE A 47 -18.68 9.68 10.72
N GLN A 48 -18.03 9.67 9.55
CA GLN A 48 -18.68 9.95 8.27
C GLN A 48 -19.72 8.89 7.85
N ILE A 49 -19.61 7.67 8.40
CA ILE A 49 -20.53 6.56 8.07
C ILE A 49 -21.68 6.48 9.07
N ILE A 50 -21.53 7.04 10.27
CA ILE A 50 -22.57 6.98 11.30
C ILE A 50 -23.85 7.66 10.78
N PRO A 51 -25.00 6.99 10.88
CA PRO A 51 -26.28 7.58 10.51
C PRO A 51 -26.65 8.68 11.51
N LEU A 52 -26.87 9.89 11.02
CA LEU A 52 -27.23 11.08 11.78
C LEU A 52 -28.62 11.59 11.37
N PRO A 53 -29.34 12.24 12.29
CA PRO A 53 -30.57 12.95 11.95
C PRO A 53 -30.34 14.02 10.89
N LEU A 54 -31.28 14.20 9.98
CA LEU A 54 -31.17 15.12 8.85
C LEU A 54 -30.88 16.57 9.31
N LYS A 55 -31.44 17.01 10.44
CA LYS A 55 -31.18 18.32 11.04
C LYS A 55 -29.69 18.55 11.41
N LEU A 56 -29.00 17.49 11.85
CA LEU A 56 -27.57 17.60 12.13
C LEU A 56 -26.75 17.68 10.85
N ILE A 57 -27.16 16.97 9.80
CA ILE A 57 -26.51 17.05 8.50
C ILE A 57 -26.65 18.43 7.88
N GLU A 58 -27.79 19.09 8.04
CA GLU A 58 -28.00 20.47 7.61
C GLU A 58 -26.95 21.43 8.16
N ILE A 59 -26.59 21.28 9.45
CA ILE A 59 -25.60 22.14 10.13
C ILE A 59 -24.17 21.78 9.71
N ILE A 60 -23.85 20.47 9.65
CA ILE A 60 -22.47 20.00 9.47
C ILE A 60 -22.06 19.96 7.98
N ALA A 61 -22.99 19.57 7.11
CA ALA A 61 -22.76 19.34 5.69
C ALA A 61 -23.96 19.80 4.84
N PRO A 62 -24.19 21.14 4.70
CA PRO A 62 -25.37 21.67 4.03
C PRO A 62 -25.49 21.23 2.57
N ASN A 63 -24.40 21.00 1.88
CA ASN A 63 -24.42 20.48 0.50
C ASN A 63 -25.01 19.07 0.42
N ASN A 64 -24.67 18.20 1.38
CA ASN A 64 -25.22 16.83 1.45
C ASN A 64 -26.70 16.87 1.87
N TYR A 65 -27.07 17.77 2.75
CA TYR A 65 -28.46 18.00 3.11
C TYR A 65 -29.32 18.34 1.87
N ASN A 66 -28.89 19.29 1.06
CA ASN A 66 -29.57 19.69 -0.17
C ASN A 66 -29.69 18.52 -1.15
N LEU A 67 -28.65 17.68 -1.24
CA LEU A 67 -28.67 16.49 -2.08
C LEU A 67 -29.70 15.47 -1.56
N TYR A 68 -29.73 15.19 -0.26
CA TYR A 68 -30.64 14.23 0.35
C TYR A 68 -32.12 14.66 0.24
N THR A 69 -32.39 15.95 0.44
CA THR A 69 -33.75 16.49 0.29
C THR A 69 -34.22 16.47 -1.16
N SER A 70 -33.30 16.62 -2.14
CA SER A 70 -33.65 16.55 -3.57
C SER A 70 -34.06 15.15 -4.04
N ILE A 71 -33.58 14.09 -3.38
CA ILE A 71 -33.86 12.69 -3.74
C ILE A 71 -35.25 12.23 -3.32
N LYS A 72 -35.95 12.98 -2.47
CA LYS A 72 -37.34 12.69 -1.97
C LYS A 72 -37.51 11.27 -1.39
N ILE A 73 -36.47 10.73 -0.75
CA ILE A 73 -36.55 9.47 -0.03
C ILE A 73 -36.88 9.77 1.43
N ASP A 74 -37.97 9.20 1.90
CA ASP A 74 -38.43 9.32 3.29
C ASP A 74 -37.54 8.45 4.21
N LYS A 75 -36.42 9.03 4.65
CA LYS A 75 -35.49 8.38 5.53
C LYS A 75 -35.07 9.36 6.64
N GLU A 76 -35.22 8.91 7.88
CA GLU A 76 -34.94 9.77 9.06
C GLU A 76 -33.47 9.99 9.35
N LEU A 77 -32.65 8.99 9.05
CA LEU A 77 -31.23 8.98 9.37
C LEU A 77 -30.37 8.85 8.08
N TRP A 78 -29.42 9.74 7.95
CA TRP A 78 -28.51 9.77 6.81
C TRP A 78 -27.04 9.87 7.27
N SER A 79 -26.13 9.30 6.52
CA SER A 79 -24.69 9.42 6.82
C SER A 79 -24.14 10.74 6.28
N LEU A 80 -23.03 11.23 6.89
CA LEU A 80 -22.30 12.35 6.33
C LEU A 80 -21.69 12.04 4.96
N SER A 81 -21.31 10.78 4.74
CA SER A 81 -20.85 10.32 3.43
C SER A 81 -22.04 10.06 2.51
N VAL A 82 -21.99 10.63 1.30
CA VAL A 82 -22.98 10.41 0.24
C VAL A 82 -22.98 8.95 -0.23
N ASP A 83 -21.82 8.31 -0.21
CA ASP A 83 -21.65 6.88 -0.50
C ASP A 83 -20.99 6.16 0.68
N PRO A 84 -21.78 5.69 1.66
CA PRO A 84 -21.26 4.95 2.82
C PRO A 84 -20.55 3.67 2.45
N SER A 85 -20.96 2.99 1.37
CA SER A 85 -20.35 1.73 0.93
C SER A 85 -18.91 1.94 0.50
N SER A 86 -18.65 2.92 -0.36
CA SER A 86 -17.30 3.30 -0.77
C SER A 86 -16.44 3.78 0.40
N SER A 87 -17.04 4.51 1.35
CA SER A 87 -16.34 4.96 2.55
C SER A 87 -15.92 3.78 3.44
N TYR A 88 -16.78 2.77 3.58
CA TYR A 88 -16.44 1.55 4.30
C TYR A 88 -15.24 0.81 3.67
N PHE A 89 -15.21 0.67 2.35
CA PHE A 89 -14.06 0.07 1.66
C PHE A 89 -12.78 0.88 1.81
N LYS A 90 -12.86 2.21 1.83
CA LYS A 90 -11.69 3.05 2.09
C LYS A 90 -11.13 2.82 3.49
N ILE A 91 -11.98 2.65 4.50
CA ILE A 91 -11.55 2.32 5.87
C ILE A 91 -10.82 0.97 5.90
N LEU A 92 -11.38 -0.07 5.26
CA LEU A 92 -10.72 -1.37 5.18
C LEU A 92 -9.35 -1.29 4.50
N ASN A 93 -9.23 -0.50 3.45
CA ASN A 93 -7.93 -0.26 2.79
C ASN A 93 -6.96 0.47 3.72
N CYS A 94 -7.40 1.50 4.45
CA CYS A 94 -6.57 2.20 5.43
C CYS A 94 -6.07 1.26 6.53
N ILE A 95 -6.94 0.39 7.07
CA ILE A 95 -6.56 -0.62 8.05
C ILE A 95 -5.53 -1.58 7.47
N SER A 96 -5.67 -1.98 6.21
CA SER A 96 -4.70 -2.86 5.53
C SER A 96 -3.32 -2.21 5.40
N PHE A 97 -3.24 -0.94 5.00
CA PHE A 97 -1.99 -0.18 4.96
C PHE A 97 -1.35 -0.05 6.33
N PHE A 98 -2.16 0.15 7.36
CA PHE A 98 -1.69 0.20 8.73
C PHE A 98 -1.07 -1.12 9.20
N ILE A 99 -1.72 -2.24 8.89
CA ILE A 99 -1.18 -3.58 9.17
C ILE A 99 0.15 -3.79 8.45
N ILE A 100 0.25 -3.39 7.19
CA ILE A 100 1.51 -3.47 6.44
C ILE A 100 2.59 -2.64 7.13
N PHE A 101 2.29 -1.40 7.52
CA PHE A 101 3.25 -0.52 8.20
C PHE A 101 3.74 -1.10 9.54
N LEU A 102 2.89 -1.80 10.28
CA LEU A 102 3.26 -2.47 11.52
C LEU A 102 4.12 -3.72 11.30
N VAL A 103 3.71 -4.55 10.35
CA VAL A 103 4.26 -5.90 10.18
C VAL A 103 5.52 -5.88 9.31
N PHE A 104 5.53 -5.08 8.26
CA PHE A 104 6.61 -5.08 7.27
C PHE A 104 8.00 -4.83 7.88
N PRO A 105 8.25 -3.79 8.71
CA PRO A 105 9.55 -3.57 9.34
C PRO A 105 9.94 -4.72 10.28
N SER A 106 8.95 -5.36 10.90
CA SER A 106 9.16 -6.47 11.84
C SER A 106 9.60 -7.76 11.15
N LEU A 107 9.16 -7.98 9.92
CA LEU A 107 9.53 -9.13 9.10
C LEU A 107 10.93 -8.96 8.49
N PHE A 108 11.28 -7.74 8.07
CA PHE A 108 12.52 -7.45 7.33
C PHE A 108 13.66 -6.92 8.21
N ASN A 109 13.68 -7.26 9.49
CA ASN A 109 14.71 -6.81 10.44
C ASN A 109 16.14 -7.30 10.11
N ARG A 110 16.30 -8.30 9.24
CA ARG A 110 17.61 -8.74 8.75
C ARG A 110 17.82 -8.24 7.33
N ASP A 111 18.89 -7.50 7.10
CA ASP A 111 19.31 -6.99 5.79
C ASP A 111 19.20 -8.03 4.67
N LYS A 112 19.54 -9.29 5.00
CA LYS A 112 19.47 -10.39 4.05
C LYS A 112 18.07 -10.62 3.48
N TYR A 113 17.03 -10.55 4.31
CA TYR A 113 15.64 -10.75 3.85
C TYR A 113 15.12 -9.53 3.10
N LEU A 114 15.48 -8.33 3.57
CA LEU A 114 15.16 -7.09 2.87
C LEU A 114 15.76 -7.09 1.46
N MET A 115 17.06 -7.44 1.34
CA MET A 115 17.74 -7.50 0.04
C MET A 115 17.11 -8.53 -0.91
N LYS A 116 16.73 -9.70 -0.42
CA LYS A 116 16.01 -10.69 -1.23
C LYS A 116 14.66 -10.18 -1.71
N PHE A 117 13.92 -9.51 -0.82
CA PHE A 117 12.62 -8.92 -1.16
C PHE A 117 12.77 -7.82 -2.22
N LEU A 118 13.70 -6.89 -2.05
CA LEU A 118 13.96 -5.82 -3.02
C LEU A 118 14.39 -6.37 -4.39
N PHE A 119 15.23 -7.41 -4.40
CA PHE A 119 15.61 -8.11 -5.63
C PHE A 119 14.41 -8.73 -6.33
N PHE A 120 13.53 -9.42 -5.58
CA PHE A 120 12.31 -10.01 -6.12
C PHE A 120 11.36 -8.94 -6.69
N VAL A 121 11.14 -7.83 -5.98
CA VAL A 121 10.33 -6.69 -6.44
C VAL A 121 10.92 -6.08 -7.71
N SER A 122 12.25 -5.97 -7.80
CA SER A 122 12.95 -5.46 -8.99
C SER A 122 12.71 -6.35 -10.21
N ILE A 123 12.81 -7.68 -10.04
CA ILE A 123 12.53 -8.64 -11.12
C ILE A 123 11.07 -8.55 -11.56
N LEU A 124 10.14 -8.50 -10.61
CA LEU A 124 8.72 -8.34 -10.94
C LEU A 124 8.45 -7.08 -11.75
N GLY A 125 9.04 -5.94 -11.36
CA GLY A 125 8.91 -4.68 -12.09
C GLY A 125 9.46 -4.78 -13.50
N PHE A 126 10.64 -5.38 -13.66
CA PHE A 126 11.27 -5.59 -14.96
C PHE A 126 10.44 -6.49 -15.88
N CYS A 127 10.00 -7.65 -15.38
CA CYS A 127 9.15 -8.56 -16.15
C CYS A 127 7.83 -7.87 -16.55
N HIS A 128 7.24 -7.10 -15.64
CA HIS A 128 6.00 -6.38 -15.91
C HIS A 128 6.18 -5.26 -16.93
N ALA A 129 7.32 -4.56 -16.92
CA ALA A 129 7.66 -3.55 -17.92
C ALA A 129 7.81 -4.17 -19.32
N ILE A 130 8.52 -5.28 -19.43
CA ILE A 130 8.67 -6.03 -20.69
C ILE A 130 7.30 -6.49 -21.19
N PHE A 131 6.51 -7.12 -20.34
CA PHE A 131 5.17 -7.58 -20.68
C PHE A 131 4.29 -6.42 -21.17
N ALA A 132 4.29 -5.30 -20.46
CA ALA A 132 3.48 -4.14 -20.80
C ALA A 132 3.89 -3.51 -22.14
N THR A 133 5.20 -3.47 -22.44
CA THR A 133 5.73 -3.00 -23.72
C THR A 133 5.35 -3.93 -24.85
N TYR A 134 5.55 -5.23 -24.68
CA TYR A 134 5.15 -6.22 -25.66
C TYR A 134 3.64 -6.16 -25.96
N TRP A 135 2.81 -6.07 -24.91
CA TRP A 135 1.35 -6.00 -25.04
C TRP A 135 0.89 -4.75 -25.79
N MET A 136 1.57 -3.62 -25.55
CA MET A 136 1.33 -2.39 -26.31
C MET A 136 1.68 -2.54 -27.80
N LEU A 137 2.81 -3.19 -28.11
CA LEU A 137 3.26 -3.38 -29.49
C LEU A 137 2.31 -4.24 -30.34
N ILE A 138 1.65 -5.21 -29.74
CA ILE A 138 0.62 -6.03 -30.41
C ILE A 138 -0.79 -5.40 -30.39
N GLY A 139 -0.90 -4.12 -30.02
CA GLY A 139 -2.16 -3.37 -30.08
C GLY A 139 -3.06 -3.50 -28.86
N ASN A 140 -2.52 -3.94 -27.70
CA ASN A 140 -3.27 -4.12 -26.45
C ASN A 140 -4.55 -4.98 -26.61
N PRO A 141 -4.50 -6.18 -27.18
CA PRO A 141 -5.70 -7.00 -27.36
C PRO A 141 -6.33 -7.29 -25.98
N SER A 142 -7.66 -7.36 -25.95
CA SER A 142 -8.38 -7.79 -24.75
C SER A 142 -8.00 -9.21 -24.38
N ASN A 143 -7.70 -9.46 -23.13
CA ASN A 143 -7.42 -10.80 -22.60
C ASN A 143 -8.45 -11.20 -21.53
N PHE A 144 -8.41 -12.47 -21.10
CA PHE A 144 -9.33 -12.99 -20.10
C PHE A 144 -9.19 -12.32 -18.71
N LEU A 145 -8.04 -11.65 -18.45
CA LEU A 145 -7.77 -10.96 -17.18
C LEU A 145 -8.26 -9.52 -17.20
N ILE A 146 -8.14 -8.83 -18.35
CA ILE A 146 -8.43 -7.39 -18.44
C ILE A 146 -9.03 -7.07 -19.81
N GLN A 147 -10.23 -6.51 -19.80
CA GLN A 147 -10.80 -5.83 -20.94
C GLN A 147 -10.40 -4.34 -20.89
N LYS A 148 -9.52 -3.93 -21.79
CA LYS A 148 -9.14 -2.52 -21.91
C LYS A 148 -10.13 -1.79 -22.78
N VAL A 149 -10.96 -0.97 -22.18
CA VAL A 149 -11.87 -0.06 -22.87
C VAL A 149 -11.19 1.29 -23.14
N HIS A 150 -10.25 1.68 -22.26
CA HIS A 150 -9.52 2.94 -22.35
C HIS A 150 -8.01 2.70 -22.48
N TYR A 151 -7.29 3.69 -22.99
CA TYR A 151 -5.83 3.68 -23.13
C TYR A 151 -5.27 2.57 -24.04
N LEU A 152 -5.97 2.26 -25.14
CA LEU A 152 -5.58 1.19 -26.09
C LEU A 152 -4.18 1.40 -26.69
N ARG A 153 -3.70 2.64 -26.78
CA ARG A 153 -2.37 3.00 -27.30
C ARG A 153 -1.32 3.24 -26.22
N ALA A 154 -1.62 2.94 -24.96
CA ALA A 154 -0.70 3.15 -23.84
C ALA A 154 -0.24 1.82 -23.25
N SER A 155 1.04 1.76 -22.88
CA SER A 155 1.60 0.65 -22.13
C SER A 155 1.10 0.71 -20.68
N THR A 156 0.21 -0.19 -20.30
CA THR A 156 -0.33 -0.28 -18.94
C THR A 156 -0.19 -1.69 -18.33
N GLY A 157 0.35 -2.65 -19.10
CA GLY A 157 0.47 -4.04 -18.65
C GLY A 157 -0.87 -4.62 -18.19
N LEU A 158 -0.89 -5.16 -16.99
CA LEU A 158 -2.10 -5.71 -16.35
C LEU A 158 -2.96 -4.65 -15.65
N TYR A 159 -2.54 -3.38 -15.65
CA TYR A 159 -3.31 -2.30 -15.01
C TYR A 159 -4.28 -1.66 -16.01
N VAL A 160 -5.45 -1.29 -15.53
CA VAL A 160 -6.44 -0.54 -16.31
C VAL A 160 -5.99 0.93 -16.48
N ASN A 161 -5.38 1.48 -15.42
CA ASN A 161 -4.98 2.89 -15.38
C ASN A 161 -3.47 3.04 -15.52
N ARG A 162 -3.05 3.86 -16.48
CA ARG A 162 -1.63 4.18 -16.75
C ARG A 162 -0.92 4.82 -15.56
N SER A 163 -1.61 5.63 -14.75
CA SER A 163 -1.01 6.27 -13.57
C SER A 163 -0.66 5.25 -12.49
N VAL A 164 -1.52 4.26 -12.27
CA VAL A 164 -1.26 3.15 -11.34
C VAL A 164 -0.08 2.31 -11.81
N PHE A 165 -0.01 2.03 -13.11
CA PHE A 165 1.13 1.33 -13.71
C PHE A 165 2.43 2.13 -13.58
N GLY A 166 2.40 3.43 -13.87
CA GLY A 166 3.55 4.32 -13.69
C GLY A 166 4.05 4.35 -12.24
N THR A 167 3.14 4.44 -11.27
CA THR A 167 3.48 4.39 -9.84
C THR A 167 4.13 3.04 -9.46
N PHE A 168 3.60 1.93 -9.97
CA PHE A 168 4.18 0.61 -9.74
C PHE A 168 5.60 0.52 -10.30
N LEU A 169 5.83 0.95 -11.55
CA LEU A 169 7.16 0.95 -12.16
C LEU A 169 8.14 1.86 -11.42
N PHE A 170 7.69 3.02 -10.98
CA PHE A 170 8.49 3.93 -10.18
C PHE A 170 8.95 3.28 -8.88
N LEU A 171 8.05 2.66 -8.11
CA LEU A 171 8.39 1.96 -6.88
C LEU A 171 9.37 0.81 -7.10
N THR A 172 9.18 0.04 -8.17
CA THR A 172 10.10 -1.07 -8.50
C THR A 172 11.47 -0.58 -8.98
N ALA A 173 11.55 0.54 -9.69
CA ALA A 173 12.79 1.19 -10.09
C ALA A 173 13.57 1.69 -8.87
N PHE A 174 12.91 2.34 -7.90
CA PHE A 174 13.54 2.73 -6.64
C PHE A 174 14.05 1.53 -5.83
N SER A 175 13.27 0.45 -5.78
CA SER A 175 13.70 -0.80 -5.15
C SER A 175 14.95 -1.36 -5.81
N SER A 176 15.04 -1.32 -7.14
CA SER A 176 16.21 -1.75 -7.91
C SER A 176 17.43 -0.88 -7.64
N LEU A 177 17.25 0.44 -7.65
CA LEU A 177 18.30 1.40 -7.33
C LEU A 177 18.88 1.18 -5.93
N TYR A 178 17.99 1.09 -4.93
CA TYR A 178 18.41 0.82 -3.55
C TYR A 178 19.15 -0.51 -3.43
N TYR A 179 18.66 -1.57 -4.07
CA TYR A 179 19.32 -2.87 -4.10
C TYR A 179 20.74 -2.76 -4.65
N ILE A 180 20.91 -2.11 -5.81
CA ILE A 180 22.20 -1.92 -6.48
C ILE A 180 23.16 -1.14 -5.58
N VAL A 181 22.72 0.00 -5.04
CA VAL A 181 23.55 0.85 -4.18
C VAL A 181 24.05 0.09 -2.95
N VAL A 182 23.16 -0.59 -2.24
CA VAL A 182 23.52 -1.36 -1.05
C VAL A 182 24.44 -2.53 -1.40
N PHE A 183 24.20 -3.21 -2.52
CA PHE A 183 25.05 -4.29 -2.99
C PHE A 183 26.49 -3.80 -3.28
N PHE A 184 26.64 -2.68 -3.99
CA PHE A 184 27.94 -2.10 -4.27
C PHE A 184 28.65 -1.63 -3.01
N LEU A 185 27.97 -0.92 -2.11
CA LEU A 185 28.55 -0.46 -0.85
C LEU A 185 29.04 -1.64 0.02
N LYS A 186 28.26 -2.69 0.11
CA LYS A 186 28.63 -3.88 0.88
C LYS A 186 29.87 -4.55 0.31
N ASN A 187 29.96 -4.70 -0.99
CA ASN A 187 31.14 -5.25 -1.67
C ASN A 187 32.39 -4.38 -1.48
N GLN A 188 32.27 -3.06 -1.46
CA GLN A 188 33.39 -2.16 -1.18
C GLN A 188 33.90 -2.30 0.25
N ILE A 189 33.00 -2.38 1.22
CA ILE A 189 33.34 -2.55 2.64
C ILE A 189 34.05 -3.89 2.87
N GLU A 190 33.60 -4.97 2.27
CA GLU A 190 34.23 -6.29 2.36
C GLU A 190 35.65 -6.28 1.76
N LYS A 191 35.84 -5.67 0.60
CA LYS A 191 37.15 -5.52 -0.02
C LYS A 191 38.12 -4.69 0.84
N PHE A 192 37.61 -3.65 1.49
CA PHE A 192 38.40 -2.81 2.38
C PHE A 192 38.89 -3.59 3.62
N LYS A 193 37.95 -4.32 4.26
CA LYS A 193 38.30 -5.20 5.42
C LYS A 193 39.33 -6.26 5.08
N LEU A 194 39.22 -6.90 3.92
CA LEU A 194 40.20 -7.87 3.44
C LEU A 194 41.57 -7.27 3.26
N LYS A 195 41.66 -6.05 2.71
CA LYS A 195 42.95 -5.34 2.55
C LYS A 195 43.60 -4.99 3.90
N GLU A 196 42.80 -4.58 4.89
CA GLU A 196 43.31 -4.32 6.23
C GLU A 196 43.81 -5.59 6.94
N GLN A 197 43.08 -6.69 6.81
CA GLN A 197 43.49 -7.97 7.37
C GLN A 197 44.83 -8.50 6.75
N ILE A 198 45.04 -8.26 5.46
CA ILE A 198 46.30 -8.63 4.79
C ILE A 198 47.46 -7.76 5.29
N LYS A 199 47.23 -6.44 5.44
CA LYS A 199 48.25 -5.50 5.96
C LYS A 199 48.65 -5.79 7.42
N SER A 200 47.73 -6.32 8.23
CA SER A 200 48.02 -6.63 9.63
C SER A 200 48.78 -7.95 9.82
N LYS A 201 48.94 -8.77 8.78
CA LYS A 201 49.66 -10.06 8.79
C LYS A 201 51.05 -9.99 8.18
N ILE A 202 51.42 -8.88 7.58
CA ILE A 202 52.76 -8.54 7.07
C ILE A 202 53.45 -7.63 8.07
#